data_81a40c3f2fbef4c1a940bebcc85ed130
#
_entry.id   81a40c3f2fbef4c1a940bebcc85ed130
#
_cell.length_a   1.000
_cell.length_b   1.000
_cell.length_c   1.000
_cell.angle_alpha   90.00
_cell.angle_beta   90.00
_cell.angle_gamma   90.00
#
_symmetry.space_group_name_H-M   'P 1'
#
loop_
_entity.id
_entity.type
_entity.pdbx_description
1 polymer ?
#
loop_
_entity_poly.entity_id
_entity_poly.type
_entity_poly.pdbx_seq_one_letter_code
_entity_poly.pdbx_strand_id
1 'polypeptide(L)'
;PRLSLCFSEATSRTAAGEILEIAAQRRVDTSAAEYEEIVRGKTAWLIRASCQLGALRAGATDAQAAAAAAYGENLGMAFQMVDDALDFAPESLTGKPTGGDLREGKLPPPLRLYRLDLKQEERVAFDASFGCGLMTENDAAAIAERIRDAGHDQRTRLDADAYLGTARDALDALPDR
;
A
#
# COMPACT_ATOMS: atom_id res chain seq x y z
N PRO A 1 -17.32 22.30 12.97
CA PRO A 1 -16.41 21.51 13.83
C PRO A 1 -16.09 20.11 13.25
N ARG A 2 -17.10 19.35 12.77
CA ARG A 2 -16.91 17.97 12.28
C ARG A 2 -15.97 17.89 11.08
N LEU A 3 -16.11 18.76 10.08
CA LEU A 3 -15.26 18.79 8.89
C LEU A 3 -13.81 19.10 9.27
N SER A 4 -13.60 20.05 10.16
CA SER A 4 -12.26 20.41 10.62
C SER A 4 -11.59 19.28 11.40
N LEU A 5 -12.34 18.55 12.24
CA LEU A 5 -11.85 17.39 12.97
C LEU A 5 -11.43 16.26 12.02
N CYS A 6 -12.29 15.92 11.04
CA CYS A 6 -11.99 14.91 10.04
C CYS A 6 -10.70 15.25 9.25
N PHE A 7 -10.56 16.50 8.83
CA PHE A 7 -9.38 16.97 8.12
C PHE A 7 -8.10 16.90 8.99
N SER A 8 -8.19 17.38 10.25
CA SER A 8 -7.06 17.36 11.17
C SER A 8 -6.61 15.93 11.48
N GLU A 9 -7.56 15.01 11.68
CA GLU A 9 -7.26 13.59 11.91
C GLU A 9 -6.58 12.98 10.69
N ALA A 10 -7.11 13.19 9.48
CA ALA A 10 -6.50 12.70 8.26
C ALA A 10 -5.06 13.19 8.10
N THR A 11 -4.83 14.48 8.30
CA THR A 11 -3.48 15.07 8.22
C THR A 11 -2.52 14.43 9.22
N SER A 12 -2.97 14.28 10.48
CA SER A 12 -2.16 13.67 11.53
C SER A 12 -1.84 12.19 11.24
N ARG A 13 -2.84 11.43 10.77
CA ARG A 13 -2.66 10.00 10.40
C ARG A 13 -1.74 9.83 9.20
N THR A 14 -1.87 10.70 8.19
CA THR A 14 -1.00 10.67 7.01
C THR A 14 0.45 10.97 7.39
N ALA A 15 0.69 11.97 8.22
CA ALA A 15 2.03 12.28 8.72
C ALA A 15 2.62 11.13 9.56
N ALA A 16 1.81 10.50 10.41
CA ALA A 16 2.24 9.35 11.20
C ALA A 16 2.58 8.14 10.30
N GLY A 17 1.77 7.86 9.27
CA GLY A 17 2.04 6.79 8.31
C GLY A 17 3.35 7.00 7.55
N GLU A 18 3.65 8.24 7.15
CA GLU A 18 4.94 8.59 6.51
C GLU A 18 6.13 8.35 7.45
N ILE A 19 6.00 8.74 8.72
CA ILE A 19 7.03 8.50 9.73
C ILE A 19 7.26 7.00 9.94
N LEU A 20 6.18 6.19 9.97
CA LEU A 20 6.29 4.73 10.08
C LEU A 20 6.99 4.13 8.86
N GLU A 21 6.68 4.58 7.65
CA GLU A 21 7.36 4.13 6.44
C GLU A 21 8.86 4.43 6.50
N ILE A 22 9.24 5.66 6.86
CA ILE A 22 10.65 6.05 7.02
C ILE A 22 11.36 5.18 8.06
N ALA A 23 10.68 4.89 9.18
CA ALA A 23 11.23 4.04 10.24
C ALA A 23 11.35 2.56 9.82
N ALA A 24 10.55 2.11 8.85
CA ALA A 24 10.57 0.77 8.30
C ALA A 24 11.57 0.59 7.13
N GLN A 25 12.12 1.67 6.59
CA GLN A 25 13.08 1.59 5.48
C GLN A 25 14.28 0.71 5.83
N ARG A 26 14.64 -0.17 4.88
CA ARG A 26 15.75 -1.12 4.98
C ARG A 26 15.60 -2.17 6.09
N ARG A 27 14.42 -2.29 6.67
CA ARG A 27 14.10 -3.36 7.61
C ARG A 27 13.56 -4.56 6.84
N VAL A 28 14.23 -5.70 6.99
CA VAL A 28 13.83 -6.98 6.35
C VAL A 28 12.77 -7.74 7.14
N ASP A 29 12.48 -7.32 8.35
CA ASP A 29 11.54 -7.94 9.29
C ASP A 29 10.17 -7.26 9.35
N THR A 30 9.94 -6.25 8.49
CA THR A 30 8.63 -5.58 8.39
C THR A 30 7.54 -6.59 8.12
N SER A 31 6.63 -6.74 9.07
CA SER A 31 5.51 -7.70 8.99
C SER A 31 4.42 -7.20 8.05
N ALA A 32 3.50 -8.12 7.68
CA ALA A 32 2.30 -7.74 6.91
C ALA A 32 1.45 -6.71 7.66
N ALA A 33 1.30 -6.86 8.97
CA ALA A 33 0.52 -5.94 9.80
C ALA A 33 1.16 -4.54 9.86
N GLU A 34 2.48 -4.45 9.99
CA GLU A 34 3.19 -3.17 9.94
C GLU A 34 3.05 -2.50 8.57
N TYR A 35 3.16 -3.27 7.49
CA TYR A 35 2.91 -2.76 6.14
C TYR A 35 1.50 -2.19 6.01
N GLU A 36 0.47 -2.93 6.46
CA GLU A 36 -0.91 -2.44 6.42
C GLU A 36 -1.10 -1.17 7.24
N GLU A 37 -0.46 -1.05 8.41
CA GLU A 37 -0.51 0.16 9.24
C GLU A 37 0.12 1.36 8.52
N ILE A 38 1.25 1.17 7.86
CA ILE A 38 1.92 2.19 7.05
C ILE A 38 1.00 2.66 5.93
N VAL A 39 0.48 1.73 5.13
CA VAL A 39 -0.40 2.04 3.99
C VAL A 39 -1.69 2.72 4.44
N ARG A 40 -2.30 2.21 5.51
CA ARG A 40 -3.50 2.78 6.10
C ARG A 40 -3.27 4.23 6.50
N GLY A 41 -2.16 4.51 7.20
CA GLY A 41 -1.79 5.86 7.60
C GLY A 41 -1.50 6.74 6.39
N LYS A 42 -0.46 6.42 5.63
CA LYS A 42 0.10 7.24 4.57
C LYS A 42 -0.87 7.54 3.42
N THR A 43 -1.65 6.52 3.01
CA THR A 43 -2.49 6.60 1.79
C THR A 43 -3.98 6.51 2.10
N ALA A 44 -4.42 5.47 2.82
CA ALA A 44 -5.85 5.18 2.93
C ALA A 44 -6.60 6.23 3.76
N TRP A 45 -6.00 6.80 4.80
CA TRP A 45 -6.62 7.82 5.64
C TRP A 45 -7.00 9.09 4.89
N LEU A 46 -6.19 9.52 3.92
CA LEU A 46 -6.50 10.71 3.13
C LEU A 46 -7.68 10.46 2.18
N ILE A 47 -7.73 9.29 1.54
CA ILE A 47 -8.84 8.89 0.66
C ILE A 47 -10.11 8.68 1.48
N ARG A 48 -10.03 8.02 2.63
CA ARG A 48 -11.11 7.90 3.61
C ARG A 48 -11.72 9.24 3.96
N ALA A 49 -10.87 10.19 4.39
CA ALA A 49 -11.33 11.51 4.78
C ALA A 49 -11.95 12.28 3.62
N SER A 50 -11.42 12.15 2.41
CA SER A 50 -11.98 12.79 1.21
C SER A 50 -13.41 12.30 0.93
N CYS A 51 -13.64 11.00 0.98
CA CYS A 51 -14.96 10.41 0.82
C CYS A 51 -15.93 10.85 1.95
N GLN A 52 -15.47 10.80 3.20
CA GLN A 52 -16.25 11.20 4.37
C GLN A 52 -16.64 12.68 4.34
N LEU A 53 -15.69 13.55 4.01
CA LEU A 53 -15.92 15.00 3.92
C LEU A 53 -16.91 15.33 2.80
N GLY A 54 -16.80 14.64 1.64
CA GLY A 54 -17.77 14.78 0.55
C GLY A 54 -19.17 14.41 0.98
N ALA A 55 -19.35 13.28 1.65
CA ALA A 55 -20.64 12.83 2.18
C ALA A 55 -21.20 13.82 3.21
N LEU A 56 -20.41 14.23 4.19
CA LEU A 56 -20.81 15.21 5.20
C LEU A 56 -21.21 16.56 4.58
N ARG A 57 -20.49 17.01 3.57
CA ARG A 57 -20.79 18.27 2.85
C ARG A 57 -22.10 18.18 2.06
N ALA A 58 -22.45 16.98 1.57
CA ALA A 58 -23.70 16.68 0.89
C ALA A 58 -24.90 16.51 1.85
N GLY A 59 -24.69 16.59 3.16
CA GLY A 59 -25.76 16.43 4.16
C GLY A 59 -26.06 14.97 4.52
N ALA A 60 -25.13 14.06 4.29
CA ALA A 60 -25.28 12.66 4.65
C ALA A 60 -25.48 12.47 6.16
N THR A 61 -26.22 11.42 6.52
CA THR A 61 -26.35 10.94 7.90
C THR A 61 -25.01 10.42 8.42
N ASP A 62 -24.88 10.22 9.73
CA ASP A 62 -23.67 9.68 10.33
C ASP A 62 -23.34 8.27 9.80
N ALA A 63 -24.34 7.44 9.56
CA ALA A 63 -24.18 6.11 8.98
C ALA A 63 -23.66 6.19 7.53
N GLN A 64 -24.21 7.07 6.73
CA GLN A 64 -23.77 7.29 5.33
C GLN A 64 -22.34 7.86 5.27
N ALA A 65 -22.02 8.81 6.16
CA ALA A 65 -20.68 9.36 6.24
C ALA A 65 -19.64 8.29 6.69
N ALA A 66 -20.04 7.39 7.59
CA ALA A 66 -19.22 6.25 7.99
C ALA A 66 -19.02 5.24 6.84
N ALA A 67 -20.07 4.95 6.08
CA ALA A 67 -20.01 4.10 4.90
C ALA A 67 -19.07 4.69 3.81
N ALA A 68 -19.19 5.98 3.51
CA ALA A 68 -18.29 6.67 2.61
C ALA A 68 -16.83 6.65 3.11
N ALA A 69 -16.61 6.77 4.41
CA ALA A 69 -15.30 6.64 5.01
C ALA A 69 -14.73 5.22 4.83
N ALA A 70 -15.52 4.18 5.11
CA ALA A 70 -15.12 2.78 4.94
C ALA A 70 -14.80 2.47 3.46
N TYR A 71 -15.61 2.94 2.54
CA TYR A 71 -15.32 2.87 1.11
C TYR A 71 -13.95 3.47 0.78
N GLY A 72 -13.72 4.72 1.19
CA GLY A 72 -12.48 5.44 0.88
C GLY A 72 -11.24 4.79 1.51
N GLU A 73 -11.36 4.25 2.73
CA GLU A 73 -10.26 3.54 3.39
C GLU A 73 -9.86 2.28 2.64
N ASN A 74 -10.83 1.42 2.31
CA ASN A 74 -10.56 0.17 1.61
C ASN A 74 -10.09 0.42 0.16
N LEU A 75 -10.64 1.42 -0.53
CA LEU A 75 -10.14 1.84 -1.84
C LEU A 75 -8.67 2.28 -1.74
N GLY A 76 -8.30 3.03 -0.70
CA GLY A 76 -6.93 3.50 -0.48
C GLY A 76 -5.95 2.36 -0.20
N MET A 77 -6.37 1.34 0.58
CA MET A 77 -5.59 0.13 0.80
C MET A 77 -5.34 -0.60 -0.52
N ALA A 78 -6.40 -0.88 -1.29
CA ALA A 78 -6.29 -1.56 -2.58
C ALA A 78 -5.42 -0.77 -3.56
N PHE A 79 -5.61 0.55 -3.63
CA PHE A 79 -4.84 1.44 -4.50
C PHE A 79 -3.33 1.29 -4.25
N GLN A 80 -2.90 1.38 -2.99
CA GLN A 80 -1.48 1.29 -2.67
C GLN A 80 -0.92 -0.10 -2.96
N MET A 81 -1.64 -1.17 -2.61
CA MET A 81 -1.19 -2.54 -2.91
C MET A 81 -1.00 -2.78 -4.40
N VAL A 82 -1.89 -2.21 -5.24
CA VAL A 82 -1.75 -2.29 -6.70
C VAL A 82 -0.57 -1.45 -7.18
N ASP A 83 -0.36 -0.26 -6.63
CA ASP A 83 0.79 0.61 -6.95
C ASP A 83 2.11 -0.10 -6.63
N ASP A 84 2.23 -0.70 -5.45
CA ASP A 84 3.38 -1.49 -5.02
C ASP A 84 3.63 -2.71 -5.93
N ALA A 85 2.56 -3.36 -6.42
CA ALA A 85 2.69 -4.45 -7.37
C ALA A 85 3.14 -3.97 -8.76
N LEU A 86 2.73 -2.76 -9.16
CA LEU A 86 3.12 -2.14 -10.43
C LEU A 86 4.59 -1.71 -10.43
N ASP A 87 5.19 -1.42 -9.27
CA ASP A 87 6.62 -1.10 -9.19
C ASP A 87 7.52 -2.22 -9.72
N PHE A 88 7.03 -3.47 -9.71
CA PHE A 88 7.73 -4.64 -10.28
C PHE A 88 7.30 -4.97 -11.72
N ALA A 89 6.42 -4.19 -12.34
CA ALA A 89 6.03 -4.39 -13.73
C ALA A 89 7.15 -3.99 -14.70
N PRO A 90 7.18 -4.52 -15.93
CA PRO A 90 8.15 -4.12 -16.95
C PRO A 90 8.08 -2.61 -17.23
N GLU A 91 9.25 -1.98 -17.42
CA GLU A 91 9.35 -0.56 -17.77
C GLU A 91 8.52 -0.20 -19.02
N SER A 92 8.40 -1.13 -19.97
CA SER A 92 7.58 -0.95 -21.18
C SER A 92 6.08 -0.70 -20.89
N LEU A 93 5.59 -1.09 -19.70
CA LEU A 93 4.21 -0.87 -19.28
C LEU A 93 4.06 0.40 -18.44
N THR A 94 5.04 0.70 -17.60
CA THR A 94 4.94 1.79 -16.61
C THR A 94 5.62 3.07 -17.07
N GLY A 95 6.55 2.98 -18.02
CA GLY A 95 7.41 4.10 -18.44
C GLY A 95 8.43 4.53 -17.38
N LYS A 96 8.59 3.74 -16.31
CA LYS A 96 9.52 4.03 -15.20
C LYS A 96 10.45 2.84 -14.96
N PRO A 97 11.69 3.06 -14.49
CA PRO A 97 12.59 1.98 -14.11
C PRO A 97 11.95 1.11 -13.01
N THR A 98 12.00 -0.20 -13.22
CA THR A 98 11.41 -1.20 -12.33
C THR A 98 12.12 -1.27 -10.98
N GLY A 99 11.40 -1.55 -9.88
CA GLY A 99 11.96 -1.82 -8.57
C GLY A 99 12.43 -0.57 -7.82
N GLY A 100 11.71 0.54 -7.96
CA GLY A 100 11.94 1.78 -7.23
C GLY A 100 11.89 1.58 -5.73
N ASP A 101 10.84 0.92 -5.23
CA ASP A 101 10.64 0.64 -3.81
C ASP A 101 11.78 -0.18 -3.21
N LEU A 102 12.29 -1.18 -3.95
CA LEU A 102 13.45 -1.96 -3.53
C LEU A 102 14.69 -1.08 -3.32
N ARG A 103 14.95 -0.16 -4.26
CA ARG A 103 16.10 0.76 -4.17
C ARG A 103 15.95 1.78 -3.05
N GLU A 104 14.72 2.19 -2.76
CA GLU A 104 14.40 3.06 -1.63
C GLU A 104 14.47 2.34 -0.28
N GLY A 105 14.56 1.01 -0.28
CA GLY A 105 14.60 0.19 0.92
C GLY A 105 13.22 -0.06 1.53
N LYS A 106 12.17 -0.01 0.72
CA LYS A 106 10.82 -0.41 1.10
C LYS A 106 10.63 -1.92 0.88
N LEU A 107 9.83 -2.54 1.73
CA LEU A 107 9.53 -3.99 1.66
C LEU A 107 8.03 -4.22 1.41
N PRO A 108 7.52 -3.87 0.20
CA PRO A 108 6.13 -4.10 -0.13
C PRO A 108 5.80 -5.60 -0.29
N PRO A 109 4.51 -5.98 -0.33
CA PRO A 109 4.10 -7.39 -0.37
C PRO A 109 4.76 -8.25 -1.43
N PRO A 110 4.95 -7.83 -2.71
CA PRO A 110 5.62 -8.66 -3.70
C PRO A 110 7.06 -9.00 -3.32
N LEU A 111 7.79 -8.01 -2.79
CA LEU A 111 9.17 -8.18 -2.37
C LEU A 111 9.29 -9.02 -1.10
N ARG A 112 8.36 -8.86 -0.16
CA ARG A 112 8.28 -9.68 1.04
C ARG A 112 8.01 -11.15 0.70
N LEU A 113 7.11 -11.45 -0.23
CA LEU A 113 6.84 -12.80 -0.71
C LEU A 113 8.08 -13.39 -1.39
N TYR A 114 8.72 -12.65 -2.28
CA TYR A 114 9.98 -13.05 -2.90
C TYR A 114 11.04 -13.44 -1.86
N ARG A 115 11.25 -12.58 -0.85
CA ARG A 115 12.20 -12.84 0.23
C ARG A 115 11.89 -14.13 0.99
N LEU A 116 10.62 -14.42 1.25
CA LEU A 116 10.18 -15.63 1.97
C LEU A 116 10.47 -16.90 1.16
N ASP A 117 10.43 -16.84 -0.16
CA ASP A 117 10.70 -17.97 -1.06
C ASP A 117 12.20 -18.22 -1.29
N LEU A 118 13.06 -17.29 -0.89
CA LEU A 118 14.52 -17.48 -1.01
C LEU A 118 15.01 -18.60 -0.12
N LYS A 119 15.97 -19.38 -0.64
CA LYS A 119 16.76 -20.30 0.17
C LYS A 119 17.56 -19.53 1.22
N GLN A 120 17.95 -20.21 2.29
CA GLN A 120 18.62 -19.57 3.43
C GLN A 120 19.84 -18.73 3.03
N GLU A 121 20.69 -19.23 2.15
CA GLU A 121 21.91 -18.53 1.70
C GLU A 121 21.57 -17.28 0.86
N GLU A 122 20.63 -17.40 -0.10
CA GLU A 122 20.18 -16.28 -0.92
C GLU A 122 19.51 -15.21 -0.06
N ARG A 123 18.71 -15.62 0.94
CA ARG A 123 18.03 -14.71 1.84
C ARG A 123 19.01 -13.91 2.71
N VAL A 124 20.05 -14.54 3.23
CA VAL A 124 21.10 -13.85 3.99
C VAL A 124 21.80 -12.80 3.12
N ALA A 125 22.12 -13.15 1.87
CA ALA A 125 22.76 -12.22 0.94
C ALA A 125 21.81 -11.05 0.57
N PHE A 126 20.53 -11.35 0.31
CA PHE A 126 19.50 -10.35 0.06
C PHE A 126 19.35 -9.39 1.24
N ASP A 127 19.17 -9.93 2.45
CA ASP A 127 18.98 -9.15 3.68
C ASP A 127 20.15 -8.20 3.95
N ALA A 128 21.37 -8.67 3.72
CA ALA A 128 22.57 -7.85 3.88
C ALA A 128 22.61 -6.68 2.88
N SER A 129 22.35 -6.96 1.60
CA SER A 129 22.36 -5.92 0.54
C SER A 129 21.22 -4.92 0.70
N PHE A 130 20.03 -5.40 1.01
CA PHE A 130 18.84 -4.56 1.23
C PHE A 130 19.02 -3.65 2.46
N GLY A 131 19.43 -4.21 3.59
CA GLY A 131 19.64 -3.46 4.82
C GLY A 131 20.74 -2.39 4.71
N CYS A 132 21.77 -2.61 3.89
CA CYS A 132 22.83 -1.64 3.64
C CYS A 132 22.50 -0.62 2.54
N GLY A 133 21.38 -0.79 1.81
CA GLY A 133 21.02 0.08 0.68
C GLY A 133 21.97 -0.04 -0.52
N LEU A 134 22.52 -1.24 -0.74
CA LEU A 134 23.47 -1.53 -1.81
C LEU A 134 22.81 -2.11 -3.07
N MET A 135 21.47 -2.14 -3.13
CA MET A 135 20.72 -2.63 -4.29
C MET A 135 20.91 -1.71 -5.49
N THR A 136 21.49 -2.26 -6.56
CA THR A 136 21.66 -1.54 -7.82
C THR A 136 20.41 -1.62 -8.69
N GLU A 137 20.37 -0.85 -9.76
CA GLU A 137 19.30 -0.90 -10.76
C GLU A 137 19.21 -2.27 -11.45
N ASN A 138 20.36 -2.91 -11.69
CA ASN A 138 20.43 -4.25 -12.26
C ASN A 138 19.91 -5.31 -11.27
N ASP A 139 20.23 -5.18 -9.99
CA ASP A 139 19.70 -6.08 -8.96
C ASP A 139 18.17 -5.93 -8.88
N ALA A 140 17.67 -4.71 -8.89
CA ALA A 140 16.25 -4.42 -8.84
C ALA A 140 15.51 -5.01 -10.07
N ALA A 141 16.06 -4.87 -11.26
CA ALA A 141 15.49 -5.46 -12.48
C ALA A 141 15.47 -6.99 -12.43
N ALA A 142 16.54 -7.63 -12.00
CA ALA A 142 16.64 -9.09 -11.87
C ALA A 142 15.67 -9.64 -10.81
N ILE A 143 15.53 -8.95 -9.67
CA ILE A 143 14.60 -9.32 -8.61
C ILE A 143 13.15 -9.13 -9.08
N ALA A 144 12.85 -8.05 -9.79
CA ALA A 144 11.51 -7.80 -10.34
C ALA A 144 11.10 -8.87 -11.36
N GLU A 145 12.03 -9.36 -12.19
CA GLU A 145 11.76 -10.49 -13.08
C GLU A 145 11.38 -11.74 -12.29
N ARG A 146 12.16 -12.11 -11.27
CA ARG A 146 11.87 -13.25 -10.39
C ARG A 146 10.55 -13.11 -9.64
N ILE A 147 10.18 -11.90 -9.22
CA ILE A 147 8.88 -11.60 -8.59
C ILE A 147 7.73 -11.89 -9.55
N ARG A 148 7.84 -11.45 -10.81
CA ARG A 148 6.82 -11.71 -11.84
C ARG A 148 6.72 -13.18 -12.20
N ASP A 149 7.87 -13.83 -12.40
CA ASP A 149 7.92 -15.28 -12.75
C ASP A 149 7.30 -16.15 -11.66
N ALA A 150 7.46 -15.75 -10.39
CA ALA A 150 6.84 -16.43 -9.25
C ALA A 150 5.37 -16.00 -9.01
N GLY A 151 4.86 -14.98 -9.69
CA GLY A 151 3.50 -14.48 -9.57
C GLY A 151 3.22 -13.70 -8.28
N HIS A 152 4.25 -13.19 -7.60
CA HIS A 152 4.07 -12.45 -6.35
C HIS A 152 3.37 -11.10 -6.55
N ASP A 153 3.60 -10.43 -7.67
CA ASP A 153 2.90 -9.22 -8.06
C ASP A 153 1.40 -9.50 -8.31
N GLN A 154 1.08 -10.61 -9.00
CA GLN A 154 -0.30 -11.04 -9.22
C GLN A 154 -0.99 -11.42 -7.92
N ARG A 155 -0.30 -12.13 -7.03
CA ARG A 155 -0.81 -12.46 -5.70
C ARG A 155 -1.17 -11.21 -4.92
N THR A 156 -0.31 -10.20 -4.92
CA THR A 156 -0.57 -8.92 -4.24
C THR A 156 -1.81 -8.22 -4.80
N ARG A 157 -2.02 -8.26 -6.12
CA ARG A 157 -3.24 -7.71 -6.74
C ARG A 157 -4.50 -8.47 -6.34
N LEU A 158 -4.43 -9.80 -6.23
CA LEU A 158 -5.56 -10.60 -5.72
C LEU A 158 -5.86 -10.30 -4.24
N ASP A 159 -4.83 -10.05 -3.43
CA ASP A 159 -5.03 -9.63 -2.04
C ASP A 159 -5.67 -8.22 -1.97
N ALA A 160 -5.35 -7.31 -2.91
CA ALA A 160 -6.02 -6.00 -3.05
C ALA A 160 -7.51 -6.13 -3.42
N ASP A 161 -7.92 -7.15 -4.18
CA ASP A 161 -9.33 -7.39 -4.54
C ASP A 161 -10.22 -7.64 -3.31
N ALA A 162 -9.68 -8.18 -2.22
CA ALA A 162 -10.43 -8.34 -0.97
C ALA A 162 -10.83 -6.97 -0.38
N TYR A 163 -9.91 -6.00 -0.42
CA TYR A 163 -10.21 -4.62 -0.01
C TYR A 163 -11.23 -3.97 -0.95
N LEU A 164 -11.15 -4.19 -2.26
CA LEU A 164 -12.15 -3.68 -3.22
C LEU A 164 -13.54 -4.31 -2.98
N GLY A 165 -13.62 -5.59 -2.59
CA GLY A 165 -14.85 -6.23 -2.15
C GLY A 165 -15.46 -5.48 -0.97
N THR A 166 -14.69 -5.29 0.10
CA THR A 166 -15.13 -4.54 1.29
C THR A 166 -15.53 -3.08 0.97
N ALA A 167 -14.82 -2.43 0.04
CA ALA A 167 -15.18 -1.10 -0.40
C ALA A 167 -16.54 -1.08 -1.10
N ARG A 168 -16.83 -2.05 -1.97
CA ARG A 168 -18.14 -2.16 -2.65
C ARG A 168 -19.26 -2.39 -1.65
N ASP A 169 -19.07 -3.32 -0.70
CA ASP A 169 -20.08 -3.62 0.32
C ASP A 169 -20.43 -2.38 1.15
N ALA A 170 -19.46 -1.48 1.39
CA ALA A 170 -19.72 -0.24 2.08
C ALA A 170 -20.66 0.71 1.31
N LEU A 171 -20.74 0.61 -0.01
CA LEU A 171 -21.65 1.44 -0.82
C LEU A 171 -23.12 1.05 -0.65
N ASP A 172 -23.43 -0.17 -0.22
CA ASP A 172 -24.81 -0.66 -0.03
C ASP A 172 -25.56 0.16 1.06
N ALA A 173 -24.81 0.82 1.95
CA ALA A 173 -25.37 1.71 2.96
C ALA A 173 -25.68 3.12 2.44
N LEU A 174 -25.34 3.43 1.20
CA LEU A 174 -25.62 4.72 0.56
C LEU A 174 -26.94 4.62 -0.22
N PRO A 175 -27.72 5.72 -0.32
CA PRO A 175 -28.97 5.71 -1.08
C PRO A 175 -28.72 5.56 -2.57
N ASP A 176 -29.57 4.80 -3.23
CA ASP A 176 -29.66 4.81 -4.68
C ASP A 176 -29.99 6.22 -5.17
N ARG A 177 -29.49 6.58 -6.35
CA ARG A 177 -29.77 7.89 -6.95
C ARG A 177 -31.18 7.93 -7.53
#